data_5bffc801c5f812e98842e817826f8b54
#
_entry.id   5bffc801c5f812e98842e817826f8b54
#
_cell.length_a   1.000
_cell.length_b   1.000
_cell.length_c   1.000
_cell.angle_alpha   90.00
_cell.angle_beta   90.00
_cell.angle_gamma   90.00
#
_symmetry.space_group_name_H-M   'P 1'
#
loop_
_entity.id
_entity.type
_entity.pdbx_description
1 polymer ?
#
loop_
_entity_poly.entity_id
_entity_poly.type
_entity_poly.pdbx_seq_one_letter_code
_entity_poly.pdbx_strand_id
1 'polypeptide(L)'
;MAAERSDAAAQRRQFSSSGAEERARLAALRSYCVLDTGREARFDDLTNLAANICETPGSLVSLVDTHRLFFKSAHGMDVREVPHPDFFCGHAIRQRDVFVVPDALEDPRFAKHPLVVDPPRVRSYAGAPLVTPQDYVLGTLCVIDFVPRKLDPKQIERLRILARQVMCQLELNLQAMRDPLTGLYNRRQLEESLHREILRARRGGASIGIMAIDVDHFKRVNDTLGHEAGYCALRAIAAELANCVREEDIACRAGGEEFVIILPGTGKTALRSRAEAVRRKIEQARIQAGEETLKLTVSIGLASFPSYGDTGQSVLRAADVALYKAKAAGRNRVSMCTPGGARSTAADVV
;
A
#
# COMPACT_ATOMS: atom_id res chain seq x y z
N MET A 1 -11.73 42.35 -20.46
CA MET A 1 -11.56 41.12 -21.31
C MET A 1 -10.14 40.57 -21.36
N ALA A 2 -9.06 41.33 -21.42
CA ALA A 2 -7.68 40.82 -21.37
C ALA A 2 -7.21 40.47 -19.93
N ALA A 3 -7.61 41.26 -18.94
CA ALA A 3 -7.29 41.05 -17.51
C ALA A 3 -7.98 39.81 -16.92
N GLU A 4 -9.23 39.53 -17.29
CA GLU A 4 -9.98 38.33 -16.84
C GLU A 4 -9.41 37.01 -17.43
N ARG A 5 -8.82 37.05 -18.64
CA ARG A 5 -8.15 35.90 -19.22
C ARG A 5 -6.78 35.65 -18.58
N SER A 6 -6.11 36.67 -18.06
CA SER A 6 -4.84 36.54 -17.32
C SER A 6 -5.05 35.91 -15.95
N ASP A 7 -6.11 36.31 -15.23
CA ASP A 7 -6.45 35.75 -13.92
C ASP A 7 -6.89 34.28 -14.00
N ALA A 8 -7.70 33.92 -15.00
CA ALA A 8 -8.11 32.54 -15.23
C ALA A 8 -6.92 31.62 -15.62
N ALA A 9 -5.93 32.16 -16.33
CA ALA A 9 -4.70 31.43 -16.68
C ALA A 9 -3.72 31.33 -15.50
N ALA A 10 -3.64 32.34 -14.64
CA ALA A 10 -2.86 32.32 -13.40
C ALA A 10 -3.49 31.36 -12.37
N GLN A 11 -4.83 31.35 -12.23
CA GLN A 11 -5.56 30.37 -11.39
C GLN A 11 -5.38 28.93 -11.90
N ARG A 12 -5.37 28.69 -13.23
CA ARG A 12 -5.09 27.35 -13.78
C ARG A 12 -3.66 26.88 -13.54
N ARG A 13 -2.68 27.76 -13.41
CA ARG A 13 -1.28 27.41 -13.08
C ARG A 13 -1.07 27.09 -11.59
N GLN A 14 -1.89 27.61 -10.71
CA GLN A 14 -1.88 27.28 -9.27
C GLN A 14 -2.49 25.90 -8.95
N PHE A 15 -3.19 25.26 -9.90
CA PHE A 15 -3.94 24.01 -9.70
C PHE A 15 -3.35 22.78 -10.39
N SER A 16 -2.20 22.88 -11.08
CA SER A 16 -1.52 21.70 -11.62
C SER A 16 -0.37 21.30 -10.68
N SER A 17 -0.63 20.36 -9.75
CA SER A 17 0.47 19.51 -9.27
C SER A 17 1.17 18.98 -10.52
N SER A 18 2.50 19.04 -10.58
CA SER A 18 3.21 18.43 -11.71
C SER A 18 2.82 16.95 -11.73
N GLY A 19 2.71 16.33 -12.93
CA GLY A 19 2.38 14.89 -13.00
C GLY A 19 3.36 14.02 -12.20
N ALA A 20 4.52 14.57 -11.82
CA ALA A 20 5.49 13.94 -10.91
C ALA A 20 5.04 14.00 -9.45
N GLU A 21 4.49 15.12 -8.97
CA GLU A 21 3.97 15.26 -7.60
C GLU A 21 2.76 14.36 -7.35
N GLU A 22 1.85 14.28 -8.32
CA GLU A 22 0.69 13.40 -8.21
C GLU A 22 1.10 11.93 -8.21
N ARG A 23 2.08 11.53 -9.03
CA ARG A 23 2.64 10.17 -8.97
C ARG A 23 3.28 9.88 -7.61
N ALA A 24 4.03 10.82 -7.03
CA ALA A 24 4.64 10.65 -5.73
C ALA A 24 3.58 10.56 -4.61
N ARG A 25 2.52 11.38 -4.66
CA ARG A 25 1.39 11.30 -3.74
C ARG A 25 0.67 9.95 -3.82
N LEU A 26 0.40 9.45 -5.02
CA LEU A 26 -0.24 8.15 -5.23
C LEU A 26 0.67 7.00 -4.79
N ALA A 27 1.98 7.08 -5.02
CA ALA A 27 2.95 6.13 -4.50
C ALA A 27 2.94 6.13 -2.95
N ALA A 28 2.92 7.31 -2.32
CA ALA A 28 2.76 7.43 -0.88
C ALA A 28 1.45 6.78 -0.40
N LEU A 29 0.30 7.09 -1.01
CA LEU A 29 -0.98 6.47 -0.65
C LEU A 29 -0.94 4.93 -0.73
N ARG A 30 -0.38 4.38 -1.80
CA ARG A 30 -0.26 2.93 -2.00
C ARG A 30 0.64 2.27 -0.96
N SER A 31 1.70 2.95 -0.50
CA SER A 31 2.62 2.43 0.50
C SER A 31 1.97 2.18 1.87
N TYR A 32 0.84 2.85 2.17
CA TYR A 32 0.05 2.59 3.38
C TYR A 32 -0.79 1.31 3.32
N CYS A 33 -0.91 0.67 2.15
CA CYS A 33 -1.65 -0.59 1.94
C CYS A 33 -3.10 -0.55 2.47
N VAL A 34 -3.70 0.63 2.52
CA VAL A 34 -5.02 0.88 3.12
C VAL A 34 -6.17 0.77 2.12
N LEU A 35 -5.89 0.93 0.81
CA LEU A 35 -6.88 0.80 -0.25
C LEU A 35 -7.40 -0.65 -0.33
N ASP A 36 -8.70 -0.79 -0.63
CA ASP A 36 -9.40 -2.07 -0.76
C ASP A 36 -9.40 -2.94 0.52
N THR A 37 -9.09 -2.34 1.68
CA THR A 37 -9.18 -3.02 2.98
C THR A 37 -10.58 -2.91 3.57
N GLY A 38 -10.91 -3.80 4.52
CA GLY A 38 -12.17 -3.78 5.26
C GLY A 38 -12.32 -2.53 6.15
N ARG A 39 -13.53 -2.34 6.69
CA ARG A 39 -13.78 -1.38 7.77
C ARG A 39 -13.04 -1.83 9.03
N GLU A 40 -12.63 -0.86 9.84
CA GLU A 40 -11.94 -1.09 11.12
C GLU A 40 -12.52 -0.14 12.16
N ALA A 41 -12.94 -0.68 13.29
CA ALA A 41 -13.64 0.06 14.36
C ALA A 41 -12.90 1.36 14.76
N ARG A 42 -11.58 1.35 14.83
CA ARG A 42 -10.78 2.53 15.17
C ARG A 42 -10.93 3.73 14.22
N PHE A 43 -11.23 3.49 12.92
CA PHE A 43 -11.54 4.57 11.98
C PHE A 43 -13.02 4.94 12.06
N ASP A 44 -13.90 3.96 12.31
CA ASP A 44 -15.33 4.19 12.48
C ASP A 44 -15.61 5.03 13.73
N ASP A 45 -14.88 4.83 14.82
CA ASP A 45 -14.93 5.65 16.03
C ASP A 45 -14.54 7.11 15.74
N LEU A 46 -13.49 7.34 14.94
CA LEU A 46 -13.04 8.69 14.57
C LEU A 46 -14.05 9.43 13.68
N THR A 47 -14.66 8.73 12.71
CA THR A 47 -15.73 9.33 11.88
C THR A 47 -16.98 9.63 12.69
N ASN A 48 -17.40 8.72 13.59
CA ASN A 48 -18.52 8.94 14.49
C ASN A 48 -18.26 10.18 15.39
N LEU A 49 -17.07 10.27 15.98
CA LEU A 49 -16.71 11.42 16.82
C LEU A 49 -16.69 12.73 16.03
N ALA A 50 -16.17 12.71 14.79
CA ALA A 50 -16.17 13.91 13.92
C ALA A 50 -17.60 14.38 13.60
N ALA A 51 -18.51 13.44 13.25
CA ALA A 51 -19.92 13.76 13.00
C ALA A 51 -20.59 14.38 14.23
N ASN A 52 -20.36 13.79 15.42
CA ASN A 52 -20.94 14.29 16.68
C ASN A 52 -20.40 15.68 17.06
N ILE A 53 -19.10 15.92 16.93
CA ILE A 53 -18.47 17.22 17.25
C ILE A 53 -18.97 18.32 16.31
N CYS A 54 -19.13 18.01 15.03
CA CYS A 54 -19.58 18.97 14.01
C CYS A 54 -21.11 19.01 13.88
N GLU A 55 -21.82 18.15 14.62
CA GLU A 55 -23.29 18.03 14.58
C GLU A 55 -23.81 17.78 13.17
N THR A 56 -23.11 16.91 12.41
CA THR A 56 -23.42 16.61 11.02
C THR A 56 -23.92 15.18 10.87
N PRO A 57 -24.83 14.90 9.91
CA PRO A 57 -25.36 13.56 9.69
C PRO A 57 -24.35 12.60 9.07
N GLY A 58 -23.28 13.11 8.44
CA GLY A 58 -22.29 12.29 7.75
C GLY A 58 -20.85 12.70 8.01
N SER A 59 -19.98 11.69 8.13
CA SER A 59 -18.52 11.86 8.22
C SER A 59 -17.80 10.70 7.55
N LEU A 60 -16.65 11.00 6.91
CA LEU A 60 -15.89 10.04 6.11
C LEU A 60 -14.40 10.19 6.36
N VAL A 61 -13.69 9.07 6.41
CA VAL A 61 -12.26 9.01 6.09
C VAL A 61 -12.14 8.65 4.62
N SER A 62 -11.87 9.62 3.76
CA SER A 62 -11.75 9.45 2.31
C SER A 62 -10.29 9.47 1.87
N LEU A 63 -9.91 8.56 1.00
CA LEU A 63 -8.60 8.45 0.37
C LEU A 63 -8.74 8.70 -1.12
N VAL A 64 -7.94 9.61 -1.67
CA VAL A 64 -8.04 10.05 -3.08
C VAL A 64 -7.11 9.21 -3.94
N ASP A 65 -7.65 8.19 -4.59
CA ASP A 65 -6.95 7.33 -5.54
C ASP A 65 -7.01 7.92 -6.97
N THR A 66 -6.39 7.28 -7.95
CA THR A 66 -6.24 7.75 -9.33
C THR A 66 -7.58 8.08 -10.01
N HIS A 67 -8.61 7.23 -9.82
CA HIS A 67 -9.90 7.35 -10.51
C HIS A 67 -11.10 7.26 -9.58
N ARG A 68 -10.89 7.21 -8.26
CA ARG A 68 -11.94 7.03 -7.26
C ARG A 68 -11.59 7.69 -5.93
N LEU A 69 -12.60 7.96 -5.14
CA LEU A 69 -12.48 8.15 -3.71
C LEU A 69 -12.79 6.83 -3.03
N PHE A 70 -11.84 6.32 -2.26
CA PHE A 70 -12.02 5.15 -1.42
C PHE A 70 -12.33 5.59 0.01
N PHE A 71 -13.40 5.07 0.62
CA PHE A 71 -13.79 5.42 1.98
C PHE A 71 -13.35 4.31 2.95
N LYS A 72 -12.30 4.61 3.71
CA LYS A 72 -11.80 3.72 4.77
C LYS A 72 -12.82 3.57 5.89
N SER A 73 -13.53 4.66 6.20
CA SER A 73 -14.65 4.69 7.14
C SER A 73 -15.72 5.66 6.64
N ALA A 74 -16.98 5.35 6.91
CA ALA A 74 -18.15 6.15 6.59
C ALA A 74 -19.18 6.04 7.70
N HIS A 75 -19.49 7.18 8.32
CA HIS A 75 -20.57 7.33 9.29
C HIS A 75 -21.76 8.03 8.63
N GLY A 76 -22.98 7.55 8.91
CA GLY A 76 -24.23 8.11 8.36
C GLY A 76 -24.50 7.77 6.89
N MET A 77 -23.64 6.99 6.25
CA MET A 77 -23.79 6.58 4.85
C MET A 77 -23.26 5.16 4.62
N ASP A 78 -23.92 4.41 3.74
CA ASP A 78 -23.44 3.10 3.30
C ASP A 78 -22.76 3.22 1.92
N VAL A 79 -21.53 3.74 1.93
CA VAL A 79 -20.72 3.94 0.74
C VAL A 79 -19.29 3.45 1.00
N ARG A 80 -18.69 2.80 -0.01
CA ARG A 80 -17.30 2.29 0.06
C ARG A 80 -16.38 3.03 -0.88
N GLU A 81 -16.86 3.41 -2.02
CA GLU A 81 -16.13 4.18 -3.02
C GLU A 81 -17.09 4.95 -3.92
N VAL A 82 -16.59 6.01 -4.51
CA VAL A 82 -17.28 6.74 -5.59
C VAL A 82 -16.30 7.00 -6.73
N PRO A 83 -16.73 6.92 -7.99
CA PRO A 83 -15.91 7.33 -9.12
C PRO A 83 -15.73 8.85 -9.09
N HIS A 84 -14.61 9.33 -9.66
CA HIS A 84 -14.20 10.73 -9.82
C HIS A 84 -13.75 11.46 -8.53
N PRO A 85 -12.43 11.76 -8.43
CA PRO A 85 -11.86 12.53 -7.33
C PRO A 85 -12.14 14.04 -7.38
N ASP A 86 -12.79 14.56 -8.43
CA ASP A 86 -12.96 16.03 -8.66
C ASP A 86 -14.08 16.68 -7.86
N PHE A 87 -14.49 16.05 -6.78
CA PHE A 87 -15.45 16.62 -5.85
C PHE A 87 -14.74 17.27 -4.64
N PHE A 88 -15.43 17.56 -3.55
CA PHE A 88 -14.90 18.26 -2.37
C PHE A 88 -13.54 17.75 -1.91
N CYS A 89 -13.38 16.42 -1.78
CA CYS A 89 -12.13 15.81 -1.30
C CYS A 89 -10.97 16.05 -2.27
N GLY A 90 -11.21 16.02 -3.58
CA GLY A 90 -10.21 16.34 -4.61
C GLY A 90 -9.73 17.79 -4.55
N HIS A 91 -10.60 18.73 -4.13
CA HIS A 91 -10.21 20.11 -3.84
C HIS A 91 -9.49 20.24 -2.51
N ALA A 92 -9.96 19.53 -1.48
CA ALA A 92 -9.39 19.58 -0.14
C ALA A 92 -7.95 19.10 -0.06
N ILE A 93 -7.56 18.06 -0.83
CA ILE A 93 -6.19 17.54 -0.83
C ILE A 93 -5.14 18.49 -1.46
N ARG A 94 -5.59 19.55 -2.13
CA ARG A 94 -4.69 20.54 -2.76
C ARG A 94 -4.21 21.62 -1.79
N GLN A 95 -4.64 21.56 -0.54
CA GLN A 95 -4.26 22.51 0.52
C GLN A 95 -3.90 21.80 1.82
N ARG A 96 -3.31 22.51 2.77
CA ARG A 96 -2.86 22.00 4.06
C ARG A 96 -3.77 22.35 5.23
N ASP A 97 -4.73 23.23 5.00
CA ASP A 97 -5.72 23.62 5.99
C ASP A 97 -7.08 22.96 5.73
N VAL A 98 -7.99 23.09 6.70
CA VAL A 98 -9.34 22.55 6.56
C VAL A 98 -10.07 23.29 5.44
N PHE A 99 -10.55 22.53 4.47
CA PHE A 99 -11.33 23.04 3.36
C PHE A 99 -12.81 23.09 3.76
N VAL A 100 -13.42 24.28 3.75
CA VAL A 100 -14.79 24.48 4.20
C VAL A 100 -15.65 25.03 3.06
N VAL A 101 -16.81 24.41 2.84
CA VAL A 101 -17.86 24.83 1.91
C VAL A 101 -19.16 24.93 2.71
N PRO A 102 -19.58 26.14 3.17
CA PRO A 102 -20.77 26.32 4.00
C PRO A 102 -22.09 26.04 3.27
N ASP A 103 -22.16 26.37 1.99
CA ASP A 103 -23.26 26.01 1.09
C ASP A 103 -22.75 25.72 -0.31
N ALA A 104 -22.87 24.47 -0.74
CA ALA A 104 -22.38 24.00 -2.04
C ALA A 104 -23.18 24.56 -3.23
N LEU A 105 -24.45 24.97 -3.04
CA LEU A 105 -25.23 25.61 -4.10
C LEU A 105 -24.79 27.06 -4.35
N GLU A 106 -24.24 27.73 -3.35
CA GLU A 106 -23.70 29.08 -3.48
C GLU A 106 -22.24 29.11 -3.94
N ASP A 107 -21.54 27.96 -3.91
CA ASP A 107 -20.15 27.84 -4.33
C ASP A 107 -20.07 27.56 -5.84
N PRO A 108 -19.50 28.46 -6.67
CA PRO A 108 -19.43 28.27 -8.12
C PRO A 108 -18.72 27.00 -8.58
N ARG A 109 -17.85 26.44 -7.74
CA ARG A 109 -17.12 25.19 -8.01
C ARG A 109 -18.03 23.97 -7.95
N PHE A 110 -19.07 24.00 -7.13
CA PHE A 110 -19.88 22.83 -6.79
C PHE A 110 -21.38 22.98 -7.13
N ALA A 111 -21.88 24.20 -7.35
CA ALA A 111 -23.30 24.50 -7.53
C ALA A 111 -24.00 23.67 -8.63
N LYS A 112 -23.25 23.19 -9.63
CA LYS A 112 -23.76 22.36 -10.74
C LYS A 112 -23.36 20.90 -10.63
N HIS A 113 -22.69 20.50 -9.56
CA HIS A 113 -22.21 19.12 -9.41
C HIS A 113 -23.38 18.16 -9.12
N PRO A 114 -23.45 16.96 -9.72
CA PRO A 114 -24.56 16.01 -9.52
C PRO A 114 -24.86 15.71 -8.06
N LEU A 115 -23.86 15.50 -7.20
CA LEU A 115 -24.07 15.24 -5.77
C LEU A 115 -24.66 16.44 -4.98
N VAL A 116 -24.72 17.63 -5.60
CA VAL A 116 -25.32 18.84 -5.00
C VAL A 116 -26.73 19.09 -5.53
N VAL A 117 -26.94 18.89 -6.84
CA VAL A 117 -28.23 19.13 -7.50
C VAL A 117 -29.18 17.94 -7.43
N ASP A 118 -28.62 16.71 -7.49
CA ASP A 118 -29.34 15.45 -7.42
C ASP A 118 -29.15 14.79 -6.04
N PRO A 119 -29.94 13.78 -5.67
CA PRO A 119 -29.67 13.01 -4.44
C PRO A 119 -28.24 12.49 -4.39
N PRO A 120 -27.55 12.62 -3.23
CA PRO A 120 -28.05 12.95 -1.88
C PRO A 120 -28.18 14.43 -1.56
N ARG A 121 -27.89 15.38 -2.48
CA ARG A 121 -28.01 16.82 -2.31
C ARG A 121 -27.14 17.37 -1.18
N VAL A 122 -25.86 17.09 -1.23
CA VAL A 122 -24.88 17.60 -0.27
C VAL A 122 -24.87 19.14 -0.31
N ARG A 123 -25.12 19.79 0.83
CA ARG A 123 -25.18 21.24 0.94
C ARG A 123 -23.97 21.84 1.64
N SER A 124 -23.39 21.17 2.59
CA SER A 124 -22.17 21.66 3.23
C SER A 124 -21.12 20.56 3.38
N TYR A 125 -19.85 21.00 3.42
CA TYR A 125 -18.68 20.15 3.52
C TYR A 125 -17.59 20.82 4.34
N ALA A 126 -16.93 20.06 5.20
CA ALA A 126 -15.64 20.46 5.75
C ALA A 126 -14.70 19.26 5.80
N GLY A 127 -13.51 19.41 5.22
CA GLY A 127 -12.52 18.32 5.14
C GLY A 127 -11.16 18.77 5.64
N ALA A 128 -10.65 18.08 6.65
CA ALA A 128 -9.29 18.22 7.16
C ALA A 128 -8.35 17.27 6.41
N PRO A 129 -7.29 17.76 5.78
CA PRO A 129 -6.38 16.92 5.00
C PRO A 129 -5.62 15.92 5.86
N LEU A 130 -5.42 14.71 5.32
CA LEU A 130 -4.62 13.64 5.89
C LEU A 130 -3.19 13.76 5.35
N VAL A 131 -2.31 14.40 6.11
CA VAL A 131 -0.95 14.75 5.67
C VAL A 131 0.06 13.76 6.25
N THR A 132 0.89 13.17 5.39
CA THR A 132 1.98 12.26 5.80
C THR A 132 3.18 13.04 6.37
N PRO A 133 4.11 12.38 7.10
CA PRO A 133 5.37 13.00 7.52
C PRO A 133 6.24 13.55 6.37
N GLN A 134 6.07 13.04 5.15
CA GLN A 134 6.76 13.51 3.94
C GLN A 134 5.99 14.61 3.19
N ASP A 135 4.95 15.19 3.83
CA ASP A 135 4.11 16.25 3.30
C ASP A 135 3.21 15.88 2.09
N TYR A 136 2.88 14.61 1.90
CA TYR A 136 1.86 14.19 0.93
C TYR A 136 0.46 14.18 1.57
N VAL A 137 -0.55 14.66 0.85
CA VAL A 137 -1.95 14.59 1.29
C VAL A 137 -2.62 13.37 0.66
N LEU A 138 -2.96 12.38 1.48
CA LEU A 138 -3.53 11.12 1.02
C LEU A 138 -5.04 11.18 0.78
N GLY A 139 -5.72 12.09 1.50
CA GLY A 139 -7.16 12.20 1.51
C GLY A 139 -7.64 13.18 2.58
N THR A 140 -8.83 12.97 3.12
CA THR A 140 -9.42 13.85 4.14
C THR A 140 -10.19 13.06 5.19
N LEU A 141 -10.18 13.56 6.44
CA LEU A 141 -11.30 13.36 7.36
C LEU A 141 -12.31 14.48 7.09
N CYS A 142 -13.50 14.15 6.64
CA CYS A 142 -14.50 15.16 6.31
C CYS A 142 -15.84 14.89 6.98
N VAL A 143 -16.59 15.98 7.14
CA VAL A 143 -18.00 15.99 7.55
C VAL A 143 -18.83 16.57 6.42
N ILE A 144 -20.04 16.08 6.26
CA ILE A 144 -21.00 16.55 5.25
C ILE A 144 -22.37 16.75 5.87
N ASP A 145 -23.13 17.69 5.32
CA ASP A 145 -24.52 17.90 5.68
C ASP A 145 -25.38 18.15 4.43
N PHE A 146 -26.68 17.87 4.55
CA PHE A 146 -27.68 18.09 3.49
C PHE A 146 -28.41 19.41 3.65
N VAL A 147 -27.98 20.24 4.62
CA VAL A 147 -28.38 21.63 4.82
C VAL A 147 -27.14 22.50 4.87
N PRO A 148 -27.27 23.83 4.54
CA PRO A 148 -26.17 24.77 4.73
C PRO A 148 -25.70 24.77 6.18
N ARG A 149 -24.39 24.72 6.39
CA ARG A 149 -23.78 24.70 7.72
C ARG A 149 -22.47 25.47 7.75
N LYS A 150 -22.33 26.34 8.74
CA LYS A 150 -21.10 27.05 9.04
C LYS A 150 -20.53 26.49 10.33
N LEU A 151 -19.39 25.80 10.23
CA LEU A 151 -18.67 25.33 11.42
C LEU A 151 -18.01 26.49 12.16
N ASP A 152 -18.02 26.41 13.49
CA ASP A 152 -17.29 27.38 14.31
C ASP A 152 -15.77 27.07 14.33
N PRO A 153 -14.93 28.02 14.76
CA PRO A 153 -13.46 27.80 14.80
C PRO A 153 -13.03 26.63 15.70
N LYS A 154 -13.79 26.29 16.74
CA LYS A 154 -13.48 25.16 17.64
C LYS A 154 -13.80 23.83 16.96
N GLN A 155 -14.90 23.76 16.21
CA GLN A 155 -15.25 22.57 15.41
C GLN A 155 -14.19 22.32 14.33
N ILE A 156 -13.75 23.37 13.63
CA ILE A 156 -12.67 23.28 12.62
C ILE A 156 -11.36 22.76 13.26
N GLU A 157 -10.97 23.32 14.42
CA GLU A 157 -9.74 22.86 15.10
C GLU A 157 -9.86 21.40 15.59
N ARG A 158 -11.00 21.01 16.12
CA ARG A 158 -11.27 19.62 16.53
C ARG A 158 -11.21 18.65 15.34
N LEU A 159 -11.76 19.05 14.19
CA LEU A 159 -11.69 18.26 12.96
C LEU A 159 -10.23 18.08 12.50
N ARG A 160 -9.40 19.13 12.61
CA ARG A 160 -7.96 19.07 12.32
C ARG A 160 -7.23 18.12 13.28
N ILE A 161 -7.57 18.14 14.58
CA ILE A 161 -7.00 17.22 15.57
C ILE A 161 -7.36 15.78 15.24
N LEU A 162 -8.63 15.51 14.90
CA LEU A 162 -9.08 14.16 14.53
C LEU A 162 -8.42 13.66 13.25
N ALA A 163 -8.19 14.52 12.25
CA ALA A 163 -7.44 14.15 11.04
C ALA A 163 -6.01 13.71 11.35
N ARG A 164 -5.33 14.38 12.31
CA ARG A 164 -4.03 13.93 12.82
C ARG A 164 -4.12 12.56 13.51
N GLN A 165 -5.20 12.28 14.23
CA GLN A 165 -5.41 10.95 14.84
C GLN A 165 -5.65 9.87 13.77
N VAL A 166 -6.39 10.17 12.69
CA VAL A 166 -6.52 9.26 11.54
C VAL A 166 -5.15 8.95 10.95
N MET A 167 -4.30 9.96 10.74
CA MET A 167 -2.94 9.75 10.24
C MET A 167 -2.10 8.92 11.21
N CYS A 168 -2.16 9.20 12.51
CA CYS A 168 -1.47 8.40 13.52
C CYS A 168 -1.87 6.91 13.45
N GLN A 169 -3.16 6.60 13.28
CA GLN A 169 -3.62 5.22 13.09
C GLN A 169 -3.11 4.58 11.80
N LEU A 170 -3.04 5.35 10.70
CA LEU A 170 -2.47 4.87 9.43
C LEU A 170 -0.96 4.57 9.57
N GLU A 171 -0.21 5.45 10.25
CA GLU A 171 1.23 5.26 10.52
C GLU A 171 1.49 4.03 11.40
N LEU A 172 0.72 3.86 12.49
CA LEU A 172 0.81 2.68 13.34
C LEU A 172 0.53 1.38 12.56
N ASN A 173 -0.45 1.41 11.65
CA ASN A 173 -0.71 0.28 10.76
C ASN A 173 0.48 -0.02 9.86
N LEU A 174 1.04 1.01 9.23
CA LEU A 174 2.20 0.87 8.36
C LEU A 174 3.39 0.26 9.12
N GLN A 175 3.66 0.74 10.34
CA GLN A 175 4.70 0.18 11.20
C GLN A 175 4.42 -1.29 11.57
N ALA A 176 3.16 -1.62 11.91
CA ALA A 176 2.75 -3.00 12.21
C ALA A 176 2.82 -3.95 11.01
N MET A 177 2.89 -3.42 9.77
CA MET A 177 3.02 -4.19 8.53
C MET A 177 4.47 -4.42 8.09
N ARG A 178 5.44 -3.75 8.72
CA ARG A 178 6.85 -3.81 8.35
C ARG A 178 7.64 -4.71 9.30
N ASP A 179 8.69 -5.33 8.77
CA ASP A 179 9.72 -5.99 9.57
C ASP A 179 10.69 -4.91 10.11
N PRO A 180 10.88 -4.81 11.43
CA PRO A 180 11.65 -3.72 12.02
C PRO A 180 13.15 -3.77 11.69
N LEU A 181 13.71 -4.93 11.34
CA LEU A 181 15.11 -5.07 10.97
C LEU A 181 15.39 -4.64 9.54
N THR A 182 14.52 -5.05 8.61
CA THR A 182 14.78 -4.93 7.17
C THR A 182 13.97 -3.82 6.49
N GLY A 183 12.89 -3.33 7.12
CA GLY A 183 11.96 -2.36 6.53
C GLY A 183 11.05 -2.92 5.42
N LEU A 184 11.25 -4.18 4.99
CA LEU A 184 10.32 -4.87 4.08
C LEU A 184 9.01 -5.17 4.78
N TYR A 185 7.99 -5.57 4.03
CA TYR A 185 6.75 -6.05 4.66
C TYR A 185 7.02 -7.33 5.46
N ASN A 186 6.26 -7.50 6.56
CA ASN A 186 6.37 -8.68 7.40
C ASN A 186 5.46 -9.82 6.90
N ARG A 187 5.52 -10.97 7.59
CA ARG A 187 4.73 -12.16 7.25
C ARG A 187 3.23 -11.91 7.22
N ARG A 188 2.70 -11.12 8.16
CA ARG A 188 1.27 -10.79 8.20
C ARG A 188 0.84 -10.07 6.93
N GLN A 189 1.61 -9.06 6.53
CA GLN A 189 1.33 -8.30 5.31
C GLN A 189 1.49 -9.15 4.04
N LEU A 190 2.43 -10.11 4.03
CA LEU A 190 2.55 -11.10 2.95
C LEU A 190 1.23 -11.85 2.72
N GLU A 191 0.64 -12.40 3.78
CA GLU A 191 -0.59 -13.19 3.72
C GLU A 191 -1.78 -12.34 3.25
N GLU A 192 -1.94 -11.14 3.80
CA GLU A 192 -3.00 -10.19 3.43
C GLU A 192 -2.87 -9.72 1.97
N SER A 193 -1.65 -9.40 1.53
CA SER A 193 -1.39 -8.93 0.16
C SER A 193 -1.61 -10.04 -0.86
N LEU A 194 -1.13 -11.24 -0.58
CA LEU A 194 -1.30 -12.38 -1.47
C LEU A 194 -2.78 -12.74 -1.65
N HIS A 195 -3.56 -12.69 -0.57
CA HIS A 195 -5.00 -12.90 -0.65
C HIS A 195 -5.69 -11.88 -1.57
N ARG A 196 -5.38 -10.59 -1.40
CA ARG A 196 -5.94 -9.52 -2.25
C ARG A 196 -5.56 -9.67 -3.71
N GLU A 197 -4.28 -9.94 -3.99
CA GLU A 197 -3.80 -10.09 -5.37
C GLU A 197 -4.44 -11.30 -6.07
N ILE A 198 -4.64 -12.42 -5.37
CA ILE A 198 -5.35 -13.58 -5.93
C ILE A 198 -6.81 -13.23 -6.28
N LEU A 199 -7.52 -12.50 -5.42
CA LEU A 199 -8.87 -12.07 -5.71
C LEU A 199 -8.93 -11.13 -6.94
N ARG A 200 -7.94 -10.24 -7.09
CA ARG A 200 -7.80 -9.38 -8.28
C ARG A 200 -7.52 -10.21 -9.54
N ALA A 201 -6.56 -11.11 -9.45
CA ALA A 201 -6.16 -11.99 -10.56
C ALA A 201 -7.31 -12.88 -11.06
N ARG A 202 -8.12 -13.42 -10.15
CA ARG A 202 -9.32 -14.19 -10.49
C ARG A 202 -10.32 -13.37 -11.29
N ARG A 203 -10.54 -12.10 -10.94
CA ARG A 203 -11.47 -11.20 -11.63
C ARG A 203 -10.95 -10.77 -13.01
N GLY A 204 -9.64 -10.51 -13.10
CA GLY A 204 -9.00 -9.98 -14.31
C GLY A 204 -8.32 -11.01 -15.21
N GLY A 205 -8.33 -12.32 -14.87
CA GLY A 205 -7.62 -13.34 -15.61
C GLY A 205 -6.09 -13.23 -15.60
N ALA A 206 -5.53 -12.42 -14.67
CA ALA A 206 -4.11 -12.17 -14.59
C ALA A 206 -3.35 -13.31 -13.88
N SER A 207 -2.05 -13.43 -14.15
CA SER A 207 -1.17 -14.33 -13.40
C SER A 207 -0.45 -13.59 -12.27
N ILE A 208 -0.03 -14.33 -11.23
CA ILE A 208 0.80 -13.80 -10.16
C ILE A 208 2.02 -14.71 -10.03
N GLY A 209 3.21 -14.12 -10.08
CA GLY A 209 4.46 -14.81 -9.77
C GLY A 209 4.77 -14.73 -8.27
N ILE A 210 5.30 -15.82 -7.71
CA ILE A 210 5.82 -15.89 -6.34
C ILE A 210 7.26 -16.33 -6.38
N MET A 211 8.14 -15.60 -5.68
CA MET A 211 9.50 -15.99 -5.38
C MET A 211 9.63 -16.24 -3.88
N ALA A 212 9.91 -17.46 -3.46
CA ALA A 212 10.38 -17.80 -2.11
C ALA A 212 11.90 -17.81 -2.12
N ILE A 213 12.53 -17.03 -1.25
CA ILE A 213 13.98 -16.75 -1.26
C ILE A 213 14.53 -17.06 0.13
N ASP A 214 15.67 -17.72 0.19
CA ASP A 214 16.34 -18.01 1.45
C ASP A 214 17.86 -17.76 1.29
N VAL A 215 18.46 -17.21 2.34
CA VAL A 215 19.89 -16.88 2.36
C VAL A 215 20.72 -18.12 2.63
N ASP A 216 21.52 -18.50 1.65
CA ASP A 216 22.33 -19.72 1.74
C ASP A 216 23.37 -19.61 2.87
N HIS A 217 23.43 -20.67 3.71
CA HIS A 217 24.37 -20.78 4.81
C HIS A 217 24.32 -19.65 5.86
N PHE A 218 23.16 -18.99 6.03
CA PHE A 218 23.00 -17.86 6.96
C PHE A 218 23.38 -18.22 8.40
N LYS A 219 23.02 -19.42 8.87
CA LYS A 219 23.42 -19.91 10.19
C LYS A 219 24.94 -19.85 10.39
N ARG A 220 25.73 -20.19 9.37
CA ARG A 220 27.19 -20.12 9.44
C ARG A 220 27.69 -18.69 9.64
N VAL A 221 27.03 -17.68 9.04
CA VAL A 221 27.36 -16.27 9.28
C VAL A 221 27.18 -15.92 10.75
N ASN A 222 26.02 -16.26 11.33
CA ASN A 222 25.76 -16.03 12.74
C ASN A 222 26.73 -16.77 13.67
N ASP A 223 27.01 -18.04 13.40
CA ASP A 223 27.88 -18.89 14.22
C ASP A 223 29.36 -18.41 14.17
N THR A 224 29.79 -17.83 13.04
CA THR A 224 31.20 -17.40 12.84
C THR A 224 31.45 -15.94 13.22
N LEU A 225 30.51 -15.04 12.87
CA LEU A 225 30.70 -13.58 12.98
C LEU A 225 29.72 -12.91 13.93
N GLY A 226 28.85 -13.71 14.57
CA GLY A 226 27.84 -13.21 15.51
C GLY A 226 26.58 -12.66 14.84
N HIS A 227 25.55 -12.44 15.66
CA HIS A 227 24.23 -12.00 15.21
C HIS A 227 24.22 -10.62 14.56
N GLU A 228 25.10 -9.69 15.00
CA GLU A 228 25.19 -8.35 14.41
C GLU A 228 25.60 -8.42 12.92
N ALA A 229 26.55 -9.29 12.57
CA ALA A 229 26.93 -9.51 11.18
C ALA A 229 25.75 -10.11 10.37
N GLY A 230 25.00 -11.03 10.97
CA GLY A 230 23.76 -11.56 10.38
C GLY A 230 22.70 -10.46 10.16
N TYR A 231 22.53 -9.54 11.10
CA TYR A 231 21.61 -8.41 10.94
C TYR A 231 22.04 -7.45 9.81
N CYS A 232 23.35 -7.19 9.69
CA CYS A 232 23.91 -6.42 8.57
C CYS A 232 23.63 -7.13 7.24
N ALA A 233 23.83 -8.45 7.18
CA ALA A 233 23.56 -9.25 6.00
C ALA A 233 22.09 -9.20 5.58
N LEU A 234 21.15 -9.36 6.51
CA LEU A 234 19.71 -9.30 6.23
C LEU A 234 19.27 -7.91 5.77
N ARG A 235 19.79 -6.84 6.36
CA ARG A 235 19.51 -5.46 5.91
C ARG A 235 20.01 -5.20 4.51
N ALA A 236 21.23 -5.63 4.19
CA ALA A 236 21.79 -5.46 2.85
C ALA A 236 21.03 -6.25 1.78
N ILE A 237 20.69 -7.51 2.06
CA ILE A 237 19.87 -8.33 1.17
C ILE A 237 18.51 -7.71 0.95
N ALA A 238 17.84 -7.24 2.00
CA ALA A 238 16.56 -6.57 1.91
C ALA A 238 16.61 -5.31 1.04
N ALA A 239 17.68 -4.51 1.18
CA ALA A 239 17.89 -3.34 0.33
C ALA A 239 18.05 -3.72 -1.15
N GLU A 240 18.81 -4.79 -1.45
CA GLU A 240 18.94 -5.30 -2.81
C GLU A 240 17.61 -5.82 -3.37
N LEU A 241 16.81 -6.53 -2.55
CA LEU A 241 15.47 -6.97 -2.95
C LEU A 241 14.55 -5.78 -3.22
N ALA A 242 14.55 -4.76 -2.37
CA ALA A 242 13.76 -3.54 -2.56
C ALA A 242 14.13 -2.81 -3.88
N ASN A 243 15.42 -2.80 -4.25
CA ASN A 243 15.89 -2.22 -5.51
C ASN A 243 15.55 -3.07 -6.75
N CYS A 244 15.13 -4.32 -6.58
CA CYS A 244 14.78 -5.24 -7.68
C CYS A 244 13.28 -5.31 -7.97
N VAL A 245 12.45 -4.77 -7.07
CA VAL A 245 10.98 -4.79 -7.19
C VAL A 245 10.46 -3.51 -7.84
N ARG A 246 9.34 -3.64 -8.55
CA ARG A 246 8.59 -2.52 -9.10
C ARG A 246 7.61 -1.97 -8.08
N GLU A 247 6.94 -0.87 -8.39
CA GLU A 247 5.93 -0.25 -7.52
C GLU A 247 4.76 -1.20 -7.19
N GLU A 248 4.36 -2.04 -8.16
CA GLU A 248 3.29 -3.02 -8.02
C GLU A 248 3.69 -4.32 -7.32
N ASP A 249 5.00 -4.59 -7.21
CA ASP A 249 5.51 -5.80 -6.55
C ASP A 249 5.54 -5.63 -5.02
N ILE A 250 5.47 -6.74 -4.32
CA ILE A 250 5.43 -6.73 -2.86
C ILE A 250 6.57 -7.61 -2.33
N ALA A 251 7.57 -7.00 -1.70
CA ALA A 251 8.69 -7.68 -1.07
C ALA A 251 8.50 -7.80 0.44
N CYS A 252 8.59 -9.02 0.96
CA CYS A 252 8.35 -9.35 2.37
C CYS A 252 9.51 -10.13 2.96
N ARG A 253 9.76 -9.94 4.27
CA ARG A 253 10.51 -10.88 5.08
C ARG A 253 9.52 -11.81 5.77
N ALA A 254 9.54 -13.11 5.40
CA ALA A 254 8.60 -14.10 5.91
C ALA A 254 8.99 -14.62 7.30
N GLY A 255 10.28 -14.60 7.64
CA GLY A 255 10.82 -14.99 8.95
C GLY A 255 12.33 -15.24 8.84
N GLY A 256 13.06 -15.22 9.95
CA GLY A 256 14.48 -15.57 9.98
C GLY A 256 15.30 -14.97 8.81
N GLU A 257 15.75 -15.83 7.93
CA GLU A 257 16.52 -15.55 6.71
C GLU A 257 15.68 -15.71 5.41
N GLU A 258 14.36 -15.83 5.55
CA GLU A 258 13.42 -16.08 4.45
C GLU A 258 12.73 -14.80 3.97
N PHE A 259 12.70 -14.62 2.65
CA PHE A 259 12.01 -13.53 1.98
C PHE A 259 11.04 -14.06 0.92
N VAL A 260 9.99 -13.30 0.66
CA VAL A 260 9.02 -13.62 -0.39
C VAL A 260 8.74 -12.37 -1.22
N ILE A 261 8.71 -12.52 -2.55
CA ILE A 261 8.27 -11.45 -3.45
C ILE A 261 7.02 -11.91 -4.20
N ILE A 262 5.97 -11.10 -4.14
CA ILE A 262 4.74 -11.25 -4.93
C ILE A 262 4.86 -10.34 -6.15
N LEU A 263 4.61 -10.87 -7.34
CA LEU A 263 4.75 -10.18 -8.63
C LEU A 263 3.44 -10.25 -9.40
N PRO A 264 2.53 -9.29 -9.21
CA PRO A 264 1.28 -9.22 -9.97
C PRO A 264 1.53 -9.11 -11.47
N GLY A 265 0.67 -9.70 -12.29
CA GLY A 265 0.75 -9.64 -13.75
C GLY A 265 1.97 -10.32 -14.38
N THR A 266 2.73 -11.11 -13.62
CA THR A 266 4.00 -11.69 -14.08
C THR A 266 3.84 -13.14 -14.52
N GLY A 267 4.09 -13.40 -15.81
CA GLY A 267 4.09 -14.75 -16.38
C GLY A 267 5.38 -15.54 -16.07
N LYS A 268 5.36 -16.86 -16.30
CA LYS A 268 6.44 -17.80 -15.92
C LYS A 268 7.83 -17.43 -16.43
N THR A 269 7.94 -17.02 -17.70
CA THR A 269 9.24 -16.66 -18.32
C THR A 269 9.84 -15.41 -17.68
N ALA A 270 9.02 -14.36 -17.50
CA ALA A 270 9.43 -13.13 -16.86
C ALA A 270 9.77 -13.35 -15.38
N LEU A 271 8.99 -14.19 -14.67
CA LEU A 271 9.25 -14.58 -13.29
C LEU A 271 10.63 -15.19 -13.13
N ARG A 272 10.98 -16.17 -13.99
CA ARG A 272 12.29 -16.82 -13.97
C ARG A 272 13.44 -15.85 -14.27
N SER A 273 13.28 -15.02 -15.28
CA SER A 273 14.28 -14.01 -15.64
C SER A 273 14.56 -13.03 -14.51
N ARG A 274 13.48 -12.53 -13.86
CA ARG A 274 13.59 -11.63 -12.71
C ARG A 274 14.25 -12.30 -11.50
N ALA A 275 13.90 -13.55 -11.23
CA ALA A 275 14.51 -14.32 -10.13
C ALA A 275 16.02 -14.51 -10.33
N GLU A 276 16.45 -14.83 -11.55
CA GLU A 276 17.88 -14.95 -11.87
C GLU A 276 18.61 -13.59 -11.75
N ALA A 277 17.96 -12.49 -12.09
CA ALA A 277 18.51 -11.14 -11.88
C ALA A 277 18.71 -10.84 -10.38
N VAL A 278 17.71 -11.15 -9.55
CA VAL A 278 17.79 -11.02 -8.08
C VAL A 278 18.94 -11.89 -7.53
N ARG A 279 18.99 -13.17 -7.89
CA ARG A 279 20.04 -14.08 -7.43
C ARG A 279 21.44 -13.55 -7.75
N ARG A 280 21.68 -13.14 -9.01
CA ARG A 280 22.99 -12.61 -9.45
C ARG A 280 23.36 -11.32 -8.72
N LYS A 281 22.39 -10.44 -8.48
CA LYS A 281 22.62 -9.17 -7.83
C LYS A 281 23.08 -9.39 -6.38
N ILE A 282 22.44 -10.32 -5.66
CA ILE A 282 22.85 -10.70 -4.30
C ILE A 282 24.23 -11.39 -4.30
N GLU A 283 24.49 -12.32 -5.23
CA GLU A 283 25.78 -13.00 -5.37
C GLU A 283 26.95 -12.02 -5.61
N GLN A 284 26.68 -10.92 -6.33
CA GLN A 284 27.68 -9.88 -6.63
C GLN A 284 27.81 -8.83 -5.51
N ALA A 285 26.84 -8.77 -4.60
CA ALA A 285 26.85 -7.78 -3.54
C ALA A 285 28.04 -7.99 -2.59
N ARG A 286 28.63 -6.86 -2.17
CA ARG A 286 29.66 -6.79 -1.14
C ARG A 286 29.00 -6.22 0.11
N ILE A 287 28.74 -7.05 1.11
CA ILE A 287 28.02 -6.67 2.31
C ILE A 287 29.02 -6.36 3.41
N GLN A 288 29.07 -5.10 3.84
CA GLN A 288 29.96 -4.71 4.93
C GLN A 288 29.32 -5.06 6.27
N ALA A 289 30.03 -5.83 7.09
CA ALA A 289 29.62 -6.20 8.44
C ALA A 289 30.79 -5.92 9.40
N GLY A 290 30.83 -4.71 9.95
CA GLY A 290 32.00 -4.19 10.68
C GLY A 290 33.22 -4.08 9.78
N GLU A 291 34.32 -4.71 10.15
CA GLU A 291 35.57 -4.76 9.35
C GLU A 291 35.54 -5.84 8.24
N GLU A 292 34.60 -6.78 8.32
CA GLU A 292 34.49 -7.89 7.39
C GLU A 292 33.61 -7.58 6.18
N THR A 293 33.97 -8.13 5.01
CA THR A 293 33.17 -8.07 3.79
C THR A 293 32.58 -9.45 3.48
N LEU A 294 31.27 -9.58 3.61
CA LEU A 294 30.54 -10.82 3.34
C LEU A 294 30.19 -10.96 1.86
N LYS A 295 30.26 -12.19 1.38
CA LYS A 295 29.70 -12.62 0.09
C LYS A 295 28.66 -13.69 0.38
N LEU A 296 27.43 -13.42 0.05
CA LEU A 296 26.31 -14.32 0.29
C LEU A 296 25.63 -14.69 -1.02
N THR A 297 25.00 -15.83 -1.02
CA THR A 297 24.14 -16.28 -2.12
C THR A 297 22.73 -16.55 -1.58
N VAL A 298 21.79 -16.69 -2.51
CA VAL A 298 20.42 -17.05 -2.19
C VAL A 298 19.94 -18.17 -3.08
N SER A 299 19.14 -19.07 -2.51
CA SER A 299 18.34 -20.03 -3.24
C SER A 299 16.94 -19.48 -3.45
N ILE A 300 16.35 -19.67 -4.62
CA ILE A 300 15.05 -19.12 -4.98
C ILE A 300 14.13 -20.20 -5.54
N GLY A 301 12.95 -20.34 -4.93
CA GLY A 301 11.87 -21.19 -5.41
C GLY A 301 10.77 -20.39 -6.07
N LEU A 302 10.27 -20.83 -7.22
CA LEU A 302 9.27 -20.14 -8.02
C LEU A 302 7.98 -20.93 -8.13
N ALA A 303 6.86 -20.23 -7.98
CA ALA A 303 5.53 -20.71 -8.34
C ALA A 303 4.71 -19.58 -8.97
N SER A 304 3.59 -19.92 -9.64
CA SER A 304 2.69 -18.92 -10.18
C SER A 304 1.23 -19.33 -10.02
N PHE A 305 0.38 -18.36 -9.70
CA PHE A 305 -1.07 -18.48 -9.77
C PHE A 305 -1.53 -18.24 -11.23
N PRO A 306 -2.51 -18.98 -11.76
CA PRO A 306 -3.20 -20.11 -11.15
C PRO A 306 -2.51 -21.48 -11.38
N SER A 307 -1.36 -21.52 -12.04
CA SER A 307 -0.73 -22.76 -12.54
C SER A 307 -0.32 -23.76 -11.44
N TYR A 308 -0.01 -23.27 -10.23
CA TYR A 308 0.51 -24.09 -9.14
C TYR A 308 -0.33 -24.04 -7.87
N GLY A 309 -1.55 -23.58 -7.99
CA GLY A 309 -2.54 -23.53 -6.90
C GLY A 309 -3.63 -22.53 -7.18
N ASP A 310 -4.75 -22.70 -6.49
CA ASP A 310 -5.95 -21.87 -6.56
C ASP A 310 -6.09 -20.92 -5.36
N THR A 311 -5.27 -21.09 -4.32
CA THR A 311 -5.21 -20.24 -3.12
C THR A 311 -3.82 -19.69 -2.90
N GLY A 312 -3.70 -18.59 -2.14
CA GLY A 312 -2.40 -18.02 -1.76
C GLY A 312 -1.51 -19.03 -1.06
N GLN A 313 -2.10 -19.78 -0.13
CA GLN A 313 -1.36 -20.78 0.63
C GLN A 313 -0.84 -21.93 -0.25
N SER A 314 -1.64 -22.40 -1.24
CA SER A 314 -1.19 -23.47 -2.13
C SER A 314 -0.05 -23.00 -3.04
N VAL A 315 -0.09 -21.76 -3.55
CA VAL A 315 0.99 -21.21 -4.39
C VAL A 315 2.25 -20.95 -3.57
N LEU A 316 2.15 -20.45 -2.36
CA LEU A 316 3.31 -20.31 -1.45
C LEU A 316 3.96 -21.66 -1.17
N ARG A 317 3.21 -22.68 -0.80
CA ARG A 317 3.74 -24.04 -0.60
C ARG A 317 4.45 -24.58 -1.85
N ALA A 318 3.92 -24.31 -3.04
CA ALA A 318 4.56 -24.71 -4.28
C ALA A 318 5.91 -23.99 -4.49
N ALA A 319 6.01 -22.71 -4.12
CA ALA A 319 7.27 -21.97 -4.15
C ALA A 319 8.27 -22.51 -3.12
N ASP A 320 7.84 -22.87 -1.91
CA ASP A 320 8.69 -23.48 -0.87
C ASP A 320 9.23 -24.85 -1.30
N VAL A 321 8.40 -25.69 -1.92
CA VAL A 321 8.86 -26.97 -2.50
C VAL A 321 9.94 -26.73 -3.58
N ALA A 322 9.78 -25.73 -4.42
CA ALA A 322 10.78 -25.36 -5.40
C ALA A 322 12.06 -24.81 -4.74
N LEU A 323 11.94 -24.02 -3.68
CA LEU A 323 13.08 -23.53 -2.89
C LEU A 323 13.87 -24.67 -2.26
N TYR A 324 13.18 -25.64 -1.67
CA TYR A 324 13.82 -26.83 -1.14
C TYR A 324 14.63 -27.58 -2.22
N LYS A 325 14.08 -27.74 -3.43
CA LYS A 325 14.79 -28.34 -4.58
C LYS A 325 16.03 -27.53 -4.97
N ALA A 326 15.95 -26.17 -4.94
CA ALA A 326 17.10 -25.31 -5.20
C ALA A 326 18.22 -25.54 -4.17
N LYS A 327 17.87 -25.60 -2.89
CA LYS A 327 18.82 -25.90 -1.80
C LYS A 327 19.45 -27.28 -1.93
N ALA A 328 18.64 -28.30 -2.19
CA ALA A 328 19.10 -29.69 -2.35
C ALA A 328 20.00 -29.88 -3.58
N ALA A 329 19.79 -29.14 -4.66
CA ALA A 329 20.58 -29.21 -5.89
C ALA A 329 21.93 -28.46 -5.82
N GLY A 330 22.31 -27.91 -4.65
CA GLY A 330 23.61 -27.25 -4.43
C GLY A 330 23.54 -25.75 -4.25
N ARG A 331 22.37 -25.22 -3.89
CA ARG A 331 22.15 -23.79 -3.55
C ARG A 331 22.48 -22.79 -4.68
N ASN A 332 22.46 -21.49 -4.38
CA ASN A 332 22.77 -20.39 -5.30
C ASN A 332 22.12 -20.55 -6.68
N ARG A 333 20.84 -20.86 -6.70
CA ARG A 333 20.09 -21.11 -7.93
C ARG A 333 18.60 -20.83 -7.81
N VAL A 334 17.98 -20.76 -8.98
CA VAL A 334 16.55 -20.65 -9.14
C VAL A 334 15.96 -22.00 -9.55
N SER A 335 14.93 -22.46 -8.84
CA SER A 335 14.14 -23.64 -9.18
C SER A 335 12.68 -23.24 -9.37
N MET A 336 12.00 -23.84 -10.34
CA MET A 336 10.57 -23.63 -10.56
C MET A 336 9.81 -24.91 -10.18
N CYS A 337 8.66 -24.73 -9.52
CA CYS A 337 7.77 -25.85 -9.27
C CYS A 337 7.35 -26.53 -10.59
N THR A 338 7.26 -27.82 -10.61
CA THR A 338 6.74 -28.59 -11.76
C THR A 338 5.26 -28.87 -11.56
N PRO A 339 4.41 -28.75 -12.61
CA PRO A 339 3.00 -29.12 -12.52
C PRO A 339 2.87 -30.59 -12.07
N GLY A 340 2.10 -30.84 -11.01
CA GLY A 340 1.93 -32.19 -10.43
C GLY A 340 2.68 -32.47 -9.13
N GLY A 341 3.66 -31.64 -8.76
CA GLY A 341 4.44 -31.85 -7.52
C GLY A 341 3.73 -31.43 -6.22
N ALA A 342 2.61 -30.75 -6.31
CA ALA A 342 1.86 -30.28 -5.12
C ALA A 342 0.87 -31.31 -4.53
N ARG A 343 0.72 -32.49 -5.15
CA ARG A 343 -0.23 -33.53 -4.68
C ARG A 343 0.41 -34.67 -3.85
N SER A 344 1.73 -34.68 -3.73
CA SER A 344 2.43 -35.75 -2.98
C SER A 344 3.41 -35.10 -2.01
N THR A 345 3.05 -34.98 -0.76
CA THR A 345 3.86 -35.04 0.48
C THR A 345 3.08 -34.45 1.67
N ALA A 346 1.92 -35.02 1.96
CA ALA A 346 1.26 -34.79 3.26
C ALA A 346 1.58 -35.91 4.26
N ALA A 347 2.58 -36.77 3.98
CA ALA A 347 2.82 -37.99 4.76
C ALA A 347 4.24 -38.14 5.36
N ASP A 348 5.19 -37.27 5.07
CA ASP A 348 6.57 -37.48 5.58
C ASP A 348 7.16 -36.18 6.19
N VAL A 349 6.56 -35.64 7.23
CA VAL A 349 7.25 -34.88 8.28
C VAL A 349 6.48 -35.06 9.58
N VAL A 350 6.85 -36.05 10.36
CA VAL A 350 6.64 -36.15 11.80
C VAL A 350 7.92 -35.76 12.50
#